data_9122fbf811cdf494bafbd2f187e2c9c0
#
_entry.id   9122fbf811cdf494bafbd2f187e2c9c0
#
_cell.length_a   1.000
_cell.length_b   1.000
_cell.length_c   1.000
_cell.angle_alpha   90.00
_cell.angle_beta   90.00
_cell.angle_gamma   90.00
#
_symmetry.space_group_name_H-M   'P 1'
#
loop_
_entity.id
_entity.type
_entity.pdbx_description
1 polymer ?
#
loop_
_entity_poly.entity_id
_entity_poly.type
_entity_poly.pdbx_seq_one_letter_code
_entity_poly.pdbx_strand_id
1 'polypeptide(L)'
;MIKEVIFCFSLFLLLHSYLLYPLLLRLLFFITRPQSTLKDSKDINVSILVAAYNEDAVIKEKIESILNSDYNIDKLEILVGSDGSTDKTNDIVNDINGSHPQVKLIEFSGRNGKPAIIDKLK
;
A
#
# COMPACT_ATOMS: atom_id res chain seq x y z
N MET A 1 15.36 -3.81 52.98
CA MET A 1 14.75 -5.06 52.49
C MET A 1 13.58 -4.82 51.53
N ILE A 2 12.41 -4.27 51.96
CA ILE A 2 11.24 -4.12 51.08
C ILE A 2 11.51 -3.20 49.89
N LYS A 3 12.19 -2.06 50.10
CA LYS A 3 12.52 -1.11 49.01
C LYS A 3 13.47 -1.73 47.95
N GLU A 4 14.43 -2.51 48.39
CA GLU A 4 15.38 -3.22 47.52
C GLU A 4 14.69 -4.29 46.71
N VAL A 5 13.73 -5.02 47.29
CA VAL A 5 12.92 -6.02 46.58
C VAL A 5 12.04 -5.35 45.52
N ILE A 6 11.39 -4.23 45.86
CA ILE A 6 10.58 -3.47 44.93
C ILE A 6 11.43 -2.94 43.75
N PHE A 7 12.63 -2.42 44.06
CA PHE A 7 13.57 -1.94 43.06
C PHE A 7 14.01 -3.05 42.09
N CYS A 8 14.46 -4.19 42.64
CA CYS A 8 14.86 -5.34 41.84
C CYS A 8 13.70 -5.89 40.97
N PHE A 9 12.49 -5.94 41.51
CA PHE A 9 11.31 -6.40 40.79
C PHE A 9 10.94 -5.43 39.66
N SER A 10 10.99 -4.12 39.89
CA SER A 10 10.76 -3.11 38.85
C SER A 10 11.80 -3.18 37.76
N LEU A 11 13.05 -3.35 38.09
CA LEU A 11 14.14 -3.50 37.13
C LEU A 11 13.98 -4.78 36.30
N PHE A 12 13.58 -5.88 36.95
CA PHE A 12 13.27 -7.14 36.26
C PHE A 12 12.12 -6.97 35.25
N LEU A 13 11.02 -6.28 35.59
CA LEU A 13 9.92 -6.03 34.70
C LEU A 13 10.34 -5.17 33.51
N LEU A 14 11.19 -4.18 33.69
CA LEU A 14 11.74 -3.38 32.60
C LEU A 14 12.60 -4.24 31.66
N LEU A 15 13.51 -5.02 32.19
CA LEU A 15 14.36 -5.92 31.40
C LEU A 15 13.51 -6.97 30.66
N HIS A 16 12.50 -7.54 31.32
CA HIS A 16 11.57 -8.48 30.70
C HIS A 16 10.83 -7.82 29.51
N SER A 17 10.27 -6.63 29.71
CA SER A 17 9.46 -5.94 28.72
C SER A 17 10.27 -5.49 27.49
N TYR A 18 11.48 -4.95 27.69
CA TYR A 18 12.27 -4.35 26.62
C TYR A 18 13.31 -5.28 25.99
N LEU A 19 13.78 -6.31 26.71
CA LEU A 19 14.77 -7.25 26.19
C LEU A 19 14.23 -8.67 26.01
N LEU A 20 13.71 -9.27 27.06
CA LEU A 20 13.31 -10.69 27.03
C LEU A 20 12.11 -10.94 26.12
N TYR A 21 11.10 -10.08 26.16
CA TYR A 21 9.90 -10.25 25.36
C TYR A 21 10.17 -10.11 23.85
N PRO A 22 10.86 -9.08 23.34
CA PRO A 22 11.23 -9.00 21.93
C PRO A 22 12.15 -10.14 21.49
N LEU A 23 13.08 -10.56 22.35
CA LEU A 23 13.96 -11.69 22.05
C LEU A 23 13.18 -13.00 21.94
N LEU A 24 12.23 -13.24 22.83
CA LEU A 24 11.33 -14.39 22.80
C LEU A 24 10.47 -14.41 21.52
N LEU A 25 9.90 -13.26 21.16
CA LEU A 25 9.13 -13.15 19.90
C LEU A 25 10.00 -13.44 18.69
N ARG A 26 11.22 -12.95 18.66
CA ARG A 26 12.17 -13.21 17.58
C ARG A 26 12.53 -14.68 17.48
N LEU A 27 12.73 -15.33 18.61
CA LEU A 27 13.01 -16.77 18.69
C LEU A 27 11.80 -17.58 18.22
N LEU A 28 10.61 -17.26 18.69
CA LEU A 28 9.35 -17.89 18.26
C LEU A 28 9.14 -17.71 16.75
N PHE A 29 9.34 -16.52 16.22
CA PHE A 29 9.25 -16.25 14.78
C PHE A 29 10.25 -17.09 13.98
N PHE A 30 11.45 -17.29 14.49
CA PHE A 30 12.45 -18.14 13.83
C PHE A 30 12.06 -19.62 13.80
N ILE A 31 11.42 -20.10 14.89
CA ILE A 31 10.97 -21.50 15.02
C ILE A 31 9.66 -21.73 14.23
N THR A 32 8.75 -20.76 14.26
CA THR A 32 7.42 -20.86 13.65
C THR A 32 7.34 -20.25 12.25
N ARG A 33 8.49 -20.01 11.58
CA ARG A 33 8.48 -19.44 10.24
C ARG A 33 7.31 -20.06 9.47
N PRO A 34 6.20 -19.34 9.27
CA PRO A 34 5.19 -19.83 8.35
C PRO A 34 5.90 -19.91 7.00
N GLN A 35 6.04 -21.10 6.44
CA GLN A 35 6.29 -21.20 5.01
C GLN A 35 5.13 -20.45 4.38
N SER A 36 5.40 -19.20 3.93
CA SER A 36 4.47 -18.56 3.04
C SER A 36 4.46 -19.44 1.80
N THR A 37 3.50 -20.34 1.76
CA THR A 37 3.04 -20.90 0.52
C THR A 37 2.41 -19.74 -0.23
N LEU A 38 3.25 -18.87 -0.77
CA LEU A 38 2.86 -18.00 -1.87
C LEU A 38 2.57 -19.00 -3.01
N LYS A 39 1.38 -19.56 -2.97
CA LYS A 39 0.74 -20.14 -4.12
C LYS A 39 0.90 -19.07 -5.20
N ASP A 40 1.45 -19.44 -6.32
CA ASP A 40 1.80 -18.57 -7.42
C ASP A 40 0.67 -17.54 -7.65
N SER A 41 0.77 -16.39 -6.98
CA SER A 41 -0.28 -15.36 -6.94
C SER A 41 -0.35 -14.57 -8.26
N LYS A 42 0.48 -14.94 -9.24
CA LYS A 42 0.53 -14.37 -10.58
C LYS A 42 -0.76 -14.64 -11.39
N ASP A 43 -1.67 -15.45 -10.87
CA ASP A 43 -2.93 -15.83 -11.55
C ASP A 43 -4.18 -15.09 -11.05
N ILE A 44 -4.05 -14.14 -10.15
CA ILE A 44 -5.17 -13.36 -9.61
C ILE A 44 -5.34 -12.08 -10.44
N ASN A 45 -6.57 -11.69 -10.76
CA ASN A 45 -6.83 -10.36 -11.31
C ASN A 45 -6.70 -9.31 -10.21
N VAL A 46 -5.94 -8.27 -10.48
CA VAL A 46 -5.67 -7.19 -9.52
C VAL A 46 -6.08 -5.85 -10.12
N SER A 47 -6.93 -5.12 -9.42
CA SER A 47 -7.27 -3.73 -9.75
C SER A 47 -6.57 -2.79 -8.77
N ILE A 48 -5.74 -1.88 -9.29
CA ILE A 48 -5.05 -0.86 -8.50
C ILE A 48 -5.85 0.45 -8.61
N LEU A 49 -6.33 0.93 -7.47
CA LEU A 49 -7.10 2.17 -7.38
C LEU A 49 -6.19 3.34 -7.02
N VAL A 50 -6.13 4.33 -7.88
CA VAL A 50 -5.32 5.55 -7.70
C VAL A 50 -6.26 6.75 -7.64
N ALA A 51 -6.30 7.46 -6.50
CA ALA A 51 -6.99 8.73 -6.40
C ALA A 51 -5.99 9.87 -6.67
N ALA A 52 -6.28 10.70 -7.65
CA ALA A 52 -5.44 11.82 -8.08
C ALA A 52 -6.18 13.15 -7.96
N TYR A 53 -5.47 14.21 -7.57
CA TYR A 53 -5.93 15.58 -7.60
C TYR A 53 -4.75 16.52 -7.86
N ASN A 54 -4.68 17.12 -9.05
CA ASN A 54 -3.60 17.99 -9.49
C ASN A 54 -2.20 17.36 -9.27
N GLU A 55 -2.00 16.19 -9.83
CA GLU A 55 -0.76 15.40 -9.71
C GLU A 55 0.00 15.28 -11.05
N ASP A 56 -0.13 16.25 -11.98
CA ASP A 56 0.49 16.23 -13.30
C ASP A 56 2.00 15.97 -13.28
N ALA A 57 2.70 16.45 -12.26
CA ALA A 57 4.14 16.27 -12.10
C ALA A 57 4.57 14.83 -11.79
N VAL A 58 3.69 13.99 -11.20
CA VAL A 58 4.08 12.68 -10.66
C VAL A 58 3.21 11.51 -11.14
N ILE A 59 2.02 11.79 -11.70
CA ILE A 59 1.05 10.75 -12.06
C ILE A 59 1.60 9.81 -13.11
N LYS A 60 2.36 10.32 -14.10
CA LYS A 60 2.98 9.53 -15.15
C LYS A 60 3.96 8.52 -14.58
N GLU A 61 4.92 8.97 -13.77
CA GLU A 61 5.92 8.12 -13.16
C GLU A 61 5.29 7.03 -12.29
N LYS A 62 4.24 7.39 -11.54
CA LYS A 62 3.49 6.45 -10.71
C LYS A 62 2.83 5.34 -11.53
N ILE A 63 2.15 5.67 -12.62
CA ILE A 63 1.51 4.68 -13.49
C ILE A 63 2.56 3.81 -14.17
N GLU A 64 3.64 4.40 -14.71
CA GLU A 64 4.74 3.67 -15.33
C GLU A 64 5.41 2.71 -14.35
N SER A 65 5.60 3.11 -13.09
CA SER A 65 6.13 2.24 -12.03
C SER A 65 5.24 1.02 -11.76
N ILE A 66 3.92 1.18 -11.85
CA ILE A 66 2.98 0.07 -11.70
C ILE A 66 3.03 -0.85 -12.91
N LEU A 67 3.04 -0.29 -14.12
CA LEU A 67 3.10 -1.04 -15.39
C LEU A 67 4.39 -1.84 -15.52
N ASN A 68 5.50 -1.33 -14.98
CA ASN A 68 6.82 -1.99 -14.98
C ASN A 68 7.00 -2.98 -13.82
N SER A 69 5.96 -3.25 -13.03
CA SER A 69 6.02 -4.24 -11.95
C SER A 69 6.15 -5.66 -12.52
N ASP A 70 6.74 -6.59 -11.73
CA ASP A 70 6.83 -8.01 -12.09
C ASP A 70 5.46 -8.73 -11.88
N TYR A 71 4.40 -8.15 -12.42
CA TYR A 71 3.06 -8.73 -12.42
C TYR A 71 2.55 -8.94 -13.84
N ASN A 72 1.68 -9.95 -14.04
CA ASN A 72 1.10 -10.22 -15.36
C ASN A 72 0.18 -9.06 -15.77
N ILE A 73 0.58 -8.32 -16.82
CA ILE A 73 -0.10 -7.14 -17.31
C ILE A 73 -1.55 -7.43 -17.76
N ASP A 74 -1.83 -8.64 -18.26
CA ASP A 74 -3.17 -9.05 -18.70
C ASP A 74 -4.15 -9.24 -17.54
N LYS A 75 -3.62 -9.30 -16.30
CA LYS A 75 -4.38 -9.45 -15.06
C LYS A 75 -4.34 -8.21 -14.18
N LEU A 76 -3.72 -7.15 -14.68
CA LEU A 76 -3.58 -5.89 -13.99
C LEU A 76 -4.52 -4.85 -14.59
N GLU A 77 -5.33 -4.21 -13.75
CA GLU A 77 -6.13 -3.04 -14.09
C GLU A 77 -5.72 -1.86 -13.20
N ILE A 78 -5.59 -0.68 -13.78
CA ILE A 78 -5.26 0.54 -13.06
C ILE A 78 -6.42 1.52 -13.25
N LEU A 79 -7.16 1.79 -12.19
CA LEU A 79 -8.27 2.75 -12.17
C LEU A 79 -7.79 4.06 -11.52
N VAL A 80 -7.66 5.10 -12.32
CA VAL A 80 -7.28 6.43 -11.84
C VAL A 80 -8.54 7.27 -11.66
N GLY A 81 -8.89 7.58 -10.42
CA GLY A 81 -9.99 8.47 -10.07
C GLY A 81 -9.47 9.91 -9.93
N SER A 82 -9.81 10.78 -10.88
CA SER A 82 -9.48 12.20 -10.81
C SER A 82 -10.54 12.96 -10.01
N ASP A 83 -10.14 13.56 -8.90
CA ASP A 83 -11.01 14.27 -7.96
C ASP A 83 -11.15 15.75 -8.31
N GLY A 84 -11.60 16.02 -9.54
CA GLY A 84 -11.75 17.40 -10.05
C GLY A 84 -10.42 18.09 -10.34
N SER A 85 -9.46 17.38 -10.93
CA SER A 85 -8.17 17.97 -11.34
C SER A 85 -8.39 19.06 -12.41
N THR A 86 -7.63 20.15 -12.28
CA THR A 86 -7.68 21.33 -13.19
C THR A 86 -6.37 21.53 -13.94
N ASP A 87 -5.36 20.73 -13.65
CA ASP A 87 -4.07 20.67 -14.31
C ASP A 87 -4.05 19.63 -15.46
N LYS A 88 -2.87 19.21 -15.90
CA LYS A 88 -2.70 18.22 -16.96
C LYS A 88 -2.84 16.77 -16.50
N THR A 89 -3.26 16.50 -15.26
CA THR A 89 -3.39 15.12 -14.74
C THR A 89 -4.25 14.25 -15.64
N ASN A 90 -5.43 14.73 -16.04
CA ASN A 90 -6.37 13.96 -16.86
C ASN A 90 -5.83 13.70 -18.27
N ASP A 91 -5.19 14.70 -18.89
CA ASP A 91 -4.60 14.56 -20.22
C ASP A 91 -3.50 13.49 -20.22
N ILE A 92 -2.62 13.52 -19.22
CA ILE A 92 -1.52 12.56 -19.06
C ILE A 92 -2.07 11.12 -18.90
N VAL A 93 -3.10 10.93 -18.09
CA VAL A 93 -3.69 9.61 -17.88
C VAL A 93 -4.38 9.10 -19.15
N ASN A 94 -5.06 9.95 -19.91
CA ASN A 94 -5.68 9.61 -21.18
C ASN A 94 -4.65 9.24 -22.24
N ASP A 95 -3.53 9.94 -22.32
CA ASP A 95 -2.43 9.61 -23.23
C ASP A 95 -1.84 8.21 -22.92
N ILE A 96 -1.71 7.87 -21.64
CA ILE A 96 -1.25 6.54 -21.20
C ILE A 96 -2.30 5.48 -21.53
N ASN A 97 -3.59 5.75 -21.32
CA ASN A 97 -4.68 4.84 -21.67
C ASN A 97 -4.65 4.48 -23.18
N GLY A 98 -4.34 5.44 -24.05
CA GLY A 98 -4.20 5.20 -25.49
C GLY A 98 -3.17 4.13 -25.86
N SER A 99 -2.14 3.94 -25.05
CA SER A 99 -1.08 2.95 -25.22
C SER A 99 -1.26 1.70 -24.34
N HIS A 100 -1.98 1.82 -23.23
CA HIS A 100 -2.16 0.80 -22.19
C HIS A 100 -3.64 0.70 -21.79
N PRO A 101 -4.44 -0.14 -22.46
CA PRO A 101 -5.90 -0.23 -22.25
C PRO A 101 -6.31 -0.63 -20.82
N GLN A 102 -5.41 -1.23 -20.05
CA GLN A 102 -5.61 -1.59 -18.63
C GLN A 102 -5.59 -0.36 -17.70
N VAL A 103 -5.14 0.81 -18.17
CA VAL A 103 -5.19 2.07 -17.42
C VAL A 103 -6.49 2.79 -17.80
N LYS A 104 -7.33 3.08 -16.84
CA LYS A 104 -8.61 3.77 -17.04
C LYS A 104 -8.70 5.02 -16.19
N LEU A 105 -9.12 6.14 -16.80
CA LEU A 105 -9.44 7.38 -16.10
C LEU A 105 -10.95 7.44 -15.78
N ILE A 106 -11.27 7.79 -14.55
CA ILE A 106 -12.62 8.09 -14.09
C ILE A 106 -12.60 9.50 -13.49
N GLU A 107 -13.29 10.42 -14.14
CA GLU A 107 -13.33 11.81 -13.69
C GLU A 107 -14.52 12.04 -12.77
N PHE A 108 -14.27 12.65 -11.61
CA PHE A 108 -15.31 13.04 -10.67
C PHE A 108 -15.47 14.56 -10.66
N SER A 109 -16.71 15.02 -10.63
CA SER A 109 -17.01 16.45 -10.51
C SER A 109 -16.79 16.92 -9.08
N GLY A 110 -16.01 18.00 -8.93
CA GLY A 110 -15.70 18.62 -7.65
C GLY A 110 -14.74 17.78 -6.79
N ARG A 111 -14.37 18.34 -5.64
CA ARG A 111 -13.41 17.75 -4.72
C ARG A 111 -14.13 16.90 -3.67
N ASN A 112 -14.03 15.60 -3.78
CA ASN A 112 -14.68 14.63 -2.88
C ASN A 112 -13.75 14.10 -1.79
N GLY A 113 -12.45 14.17 -2.03
CA GLY A 113 -11.40 13.63 -1.16
C GLY A 113 -11.08 12.16 -1.43
N LYS A 114 -9.83 11.78 -1.17
CA LYS A 114 -9.27 10.46 -1.48
C LYS A 114 -10.12 9.27 -0.99
N PRO A 115 -10.65 9.23 0.23
CA PRO A 115 -11.48 8.10 0.68
C PRO A 115 -12.74 7.94 -0.15
N ALA A 116 -13.44 9.04 -0.48
CA ALA A 116 -14.66 9.00 -1.28
C ALA A 116 -14.40 8.55 -2.73
N ILE A 117 -13.28 8.96 -3.32
CA ILE A 117 -12.88 8.50 -4.66
C ILE A 117 -12.61 7.00 -4.65
N ILE A 118 -11.81 6.51 -3.71
CA ILE A 118 -11.51 5.07 -3.61
C ILE A 118 -12.79 4.25 -3.40
N ASP A 119 -13.75 4.74 -2.63
CA ASP A 119 -15.01 4.04 -2.41
C ASP A 119 -15.89 3.98 -3.68
N LYS A 120 -15.85 5.02 -4.51
CA LYS A 120 -16.58 5.07 -5.78
C LYS A 120 -15.91 4.26 -6.91
N LEU A 121 -14.63 3.91 -6.77
CA LEU A 121 -13.88 3.11 -7.75
C LEU A 121 -14.00 1.59 -7.51
N LYS A 122 -14.55 1.16 -6.39
CA LYS A 122 -14.82 -0.26 -6.09
C LYS A 122 -16.00 -0.78 -6.88
#